data_dee5513df17ea1b681955080e8b6675b
#
_entry.id   dee5513df17ea1b681955080e8b6675b
#
_cell.length_a   1.000
_cell.length_b   1.000
_cell.length_c   1.000
_cell.angle_alpha   90.00
_cell.angle_beta   90.00
_cell.angle_gamma   90.00
#
_symmetry.space_group_name_H-M   'P 1'
#
loop_
_entity.id
_entity.type
_entity.pdbx_description
1 polymer ?
#
loop_
_entity_poly.entity_id
_entity_poly.type
_entity_poly.pdbx_seq_one_letter_code
_entity_poly.pdbx_strand_id
1 'polypeptide(L)'
;MATTTSSSFLAGASITVVSIPVSDQDRALRFYADTLGFEVVADAPFAGLRWLQLSPPAGGPTISLVTWFERMPPGSAQGLVLETDDVHRDHAELLARGVEASEPVEAFYGTYTELHDPDGNSWLLLQAPEEA
;
A
#
# COMPACT_ATOMS: atom_id res chain seq x y z
N MET A 1 -8.35 -1.45 -31.91
CA MET A 1 -7.84 -1.11 -31.51
C MET A 1 -6.94 -0.52 -31.58
N ALA A 2 -6.64 -0.32 -31.53
CA ALA A 2 -5.90 0.14 -31.47
C ALA A 2 -5.08 0.39 -31.32
N THR A 3 -4.50 0.37 -31.32
CA THR A 3 -3.70 0.52 -30.99
C THR A 3 -3.01 1.41 -31.25
N THR A 4 -2.55 1.90 -31.15
CA THR A 4 -1.84 2.67 -31.33
C THR A 4 -0.98 3.08 -30.69
N THR A 5 -0.76 2.73 -30.18
CA THR A 5 0.12 2.89 -29.39
C THR A 5 1.37 3.46 -29.67
N SER A 6 1.92 3.35 -30.60
CA SER A 6 3.21 3.90 -30.92
C SER A 6 3.27 5.40 -30.78
N SER A 7 2.15 6.05 -30.68
CA SER A 7 2.13 7.49 -30.48
C SER A 7 2.32 7.90 -29.03
N SER A 8 2.40 6.94 -28.12
CA SER A 8 2.50 7.27 -26.70
C SER A 8 3.94 7.61 -26.36
N PHE A 9 4.20 8.87 -26.01
CA PHE A 9 5.55 9.25 -25.60
C PHE A 9 5.89 8.74 -24.20
N LEU A 10 4.88 8.26 -23.44
CA LEU A 10 5.12 7.70 -22.11
C LEU A 10 5.13 6.17 -22.12
N ALA A 11 5.41 5.56 -23.29
CA ALA A 11 5.37 4.10 -23.40
C ALA A 11 6.31 3.40 -22.42
N GLY A 12 7.39 4.07 -21.98
CA GLY A 12 8.31 3.49 -21.00
C GLY A 12 8.05 3.89 -19.57
N ALA A 13 6.95 4.61 -19.28
CA ALA A 13 6.69 5.09 -17.94
C ALA A 13 5.87 4.09 -17.14
N SER A 14 6.11 4.05 -15.85
CA SER A 14 5.35 3.21 -14.92
C SER A 14 5.30 3.90 -13.57
N ILE A 15 4.36 3.46 -12.74
CA ILE A 15 4.27 3.98 -11.38
C ILE A 15 5.36 3.30 -10.56
N THR A 16 6.22 4.10 -9.92
CA THR A 16 7.32 3.58 -9.13
C THR A 16 7.10 3.77 -7.64
N VAL A 17 6.61 4.94 -7.23
CA VAL A 17 6.45 5.29 -5.82
C VAL A 17 5.12 5.97 -5.61
N VAL A 18 4.43 5.58 -4.55
CA VAL A 18 3.21 6.23 -4.09
C VAL A 18 3.48 6.74 -2.68
N SER A 19 3.18 8.00 -2.42
CA SER A 19 3.41 8.61 -1.10
C SER A 19 2.26 8.32 -0.16
N ILE A 20 2.60 7.91 1.06
CA ILE A 20 1.64 7.64 2.13
C ILE A 20 1.92 8.64 3.25
N PRO A 21 0.99 9.56 3.55
CA PRO A 21 1.24 10.58 4.56
C PRO A 21 1.09 10.02 5.98
N VAL A 22 2.14 10.22 6.78
CA VAL A 22 2.17 9.70 8.15
C VAL A 22 2.65 10.80 9.08
N SER A 23 2.32 10.69 10.36
CA SER A 23 2.76 11.67 11.36
C SER A 23 4.08 11.27 12.00
N ASP A 24 4.38 9.98 12.06
CA ASP A 24 5.55 9.45 12.75
C ASP A 24 6.12 8.33 11.89
N GLN A 25 7.25 8.63 11.24
CA GLN A 25 7.85 7.67 10.31
C GLN A 25 8.35 6.40 11.00
N ASP A 26 8.83 6.49 12.24
CA ASP A 26 9.27 5.30 12.96
C ASP A 26 8.09 4.39 13.29
N ARG A 27 6.98 4.97 13.73
CA ARG A 27 5.79 4.18 14.04
C ARG A 27 5.24 3.55 12.77
N ALA A 28 5.19 4.32 11.69
CA ALA A 28 4.72 3.80 10.41
C ALA A 28 5.63 2.68 9.89
N LEU A 29 6.94 2.86 10.05
CA LEU A 29 7.90 1.85 9.63
C LEU A 29 7.65 0.53 10.35
N ARG A 30 7.42 0.58 11.66
CA ARG A 30 7.14 -0.64 12.43
C ARG A 30 5.88 -1.33 11.91
N PHE A 31 4.86 -0.55 11.58
CA PHE A 31 3.62 -1.13 11.07
C PHE A 31 3.83 -1.80 9.70
N TYR A 32 4.40 -1.06 8.75
CA TYR A 32 4.54 -1.59 7.40
C TYR A 32 5.60 -2.70 7.31
N ALA A 33 6.72 -2.54 7.98
CA ALA A 33 7.80 -3.53 7.89
C ALA A 33 7.60 -4.70 8.84
N ASP A 34 7.36 -4.42 10.12
CA ASP A 34 7.32 -5.50 11.12
C ASP A 34 5.97 -6.21 11.11
N THR A 35 4.88 -5.46 10.97
CA THR A 35 3.55 -6.05 11.04
C THR A 35 3.08 -6.57 9.69
N LEU A 36 3.23 -5.79 8.62
CA LEU A 36 2.75 -6.19 7.30
C LEU A 36 3.80 -6.88 6.44
N GLY A 37 5.08 -6.79 6.80
CA GLY A 37 6.12 -7.51 6.07
C GLY A 37 6.67 -6.78 4.85
N PHE A 38 6.46 -5.47 4.76
CA PHE A 38 7.09 -4.69 3.68
C PHE A 38 8.60 -4.63 3.92
N GLU A 39 9.35 -4.53 2.85
CA GLU A 39 10.81 -4.47 2.91
C GLU A 39 11.29 -3.05 2.71
N VAL A 40 12.21 -2.58 3.58
CA VAL A 40 12.80 -1.25 3.42
C VAL A 40 13.77 -1.29 2.26
N VAL A 41 13.55 -0.43 1.26
CA VAL A 41 14.44 -0.34 0.12
C VAL A 41 15.29 0.93 0.16
N ALA A 42 14.89 1.94 0.95
CA ALA A 42 15.69 3.12 1.15
C ALA A 42 15.28 3.80 2.45
N ASP A 43 16.27 4.28 3.20
CA ASP A 43 16.05 5.03 4.43
C ASP A 43 17.25 5.95 4.56
N ALA A 44 17.08 7.22 4.14
CA ALA A 44 18.23 8.11 4.00
C ALA A 44 17.80 9.57 4.18
N PRO A 45 18.75 10.44 4.60
CA PRO A 45 18.47 11.87 4.65
C PRO A 45 18.21 12.42 3.25
N PHE A 46 17.30 13.39 3.18
CA PHE A 46 16.94 13.99 1.92
C PHE A 46 16.47 15.42 2.19
N ALA A 47 17.31 16.40 1.85
CA ALA A 47 16.96 17.82 1.95
C ALA A 47 16.41 18.19 3.35
N GLY A 48 17.05 17.70 4.41
CA GLY A 48 16.58 17.95 5.77
C GLY A 48 15.42 17.09 6.22
N LEU A 49 14.98 16.16 5.37
CA LEU A 49 13.89 15.26 5.65
C LEU A 49 14.44 13.83 5.65
N ARG A 50 13.57 12.88 5.91
CA ARG A 50 13.94 11.46 5.86
C ARG A 50 13.19 10.80 4.71
N TRP A 51 13.92 10.28 3.73
CA TRP A 51 13.35 9.50 2.65
C TRP A 51 13.25 8.06 3.11
N LEU A 52 12.03 7.56 3.21
CA LEU A 52 11.77 6.21 3.71
C LEU A 52 10.88 5.49 2.72
N GLN A 53 11.43 4.50 2.04
CA GLN A 53 10.76 3.83 0.93
C GLN A 53 10.72 2.34 1.19
N LEU A 54 9.56 1.74 1.00
CA LEU A 54 9.35 0.33 1.28
C LEU A 54 8.69 -0.36 0.09
N SER A 55 9.02 -1.64 -0.08
CA SER A 55 8.45 -2.49 -1.12
C SER A 55 7.42 -3.44 -0.52
N PRO A 56 6.26 -3.61 -1.15
CA PRO A 56 5.34 -4.65 -0.72
C PRO A 56 5.98 -6.03 -0.81
N PRO A 57 5.49 -7.01 -0.04
CA PRO A 57 6.11 -8.34 -0.03
C PRO A 57 6.20 -8.99 -1.40
N ALA A 58 5.22 -8.79 -2.27
CA ALA A 58 5.24 -9.40 -3.60
C ALA A 58 5.92 -8.51 -4.65
N GLY A 59 6.42 -7.32 -4.25
CA GLY A 59 7.06 -6.41 -5.18
C GLY A 59 6.06 -5.48 -5.86
N GLY A 60 6.47 -4.87 -6.96
CA GLY A 60 5.66 -3.89 -7.66
C GLY A 60 5.98 -2.48 -7.23
N PRO A 61 5.07 -1.52 -7.47
CA PRO A 61 5.31 -0.15 -7.04
C PRO A 61 5.55 -0.07 -5.54
N THR A 62 6.45 0.82 -5.15
CA THR A 62 6.83 0.99 -3.74
C THR A 62 6.02 2.11 -3.11
N ILE A 63 6.10 2.22 -1.78
CA ILE A 63 5.51 3.33 -1.06
C ILE A 63 6.62 4.13 -0.39
N SER A 64 6.36 5.43 -0.20
CA SER A 64 7.22 6.30 0.57
C SER A 64 6.41 6.86 1.72
N LEU A 65 6.91 6.71 2.95
CA LEU A 65 6.21 7.20 4.14
C LEU A 65 6.68 8.64 4.35
N VAL A 66 5.76 9.60 4.12
CA VAL A 66 6.13 11.01 4.02
C VAL A 66 5.43 11.84 5.11
N THR A 67 6.09 12.94 5.51
CA THR A 67 5.53 13.84 6.53
C THR A 67 5.45 15.28 6.06
N TRP A 68 5.80 15.56 4.78
CA TRP A 68 6.06 16.93 4.36
C TRP A 68 5.13 17.48 3.28
N PHE A 69 4.14 16.71 2.81
CA PHE A 69 3.21 17.24 1.81
C PHE A 69 2.04 17.93 2.50
N GLU A 70 1.96 19.24 2.32
CA GLU A 70 1.00 20.07 3.03
C GLU A 70 -0.44 19.64 2.74
N ARG A 71 -0.71 19.20 1.51
CA ARG A 71 -2.05 18.83 1.10
C ARG A 71 -2.38 17.37 1.38
N MET A 72 -1.46 16.66 2.01
CA MET A 72 -1.66 15.27 2.38
C MET A 72 -1.44 15.14 3.87
N PRO A 73 -2.42 15.53 4.67
CA PRO A 73 -2.29 15.35 6.12
C PRO A 73 -2.18 13.87 6.48
N PRO A 74 -1.53 13.55 7.59
CA PRO A 74 -1.41 12.16 8.01
C PRO A 74 -2.77 11.46 8.04
N GLY A 75 -2.82 10.25 7.49
CA GLY A 75 -4.05 9.46 7.48
C GLY A 75 -4.98 9.78 6.32
N SER A 76 -4.61 10.68 5.42
CA SER A 76 -5.53 11.10 4.35
C SER A 76 -5.54 10.19 3.13
N ALA A 77 -4.63 9.23 3.04
CA ALA A 77 -4.59 8.35 1.87
C ALA A 77 -5.73 7.34 1.91
N GLN A 78 -6.41 7.21 0.78
CA GLN A 78 -7.52 6.27 0.63
C GLN A 78 -7.43 5.64 -0.76
N GLY A 79 -8.07 4.47 -0.90
CA GLY A 79 -8.09 3.82 -2.19
C GLY A 79 -6.83 3.04 -2.52
N LEU A 80 -6.01 2.77 -1.51
CA LEU A 80 -4.83 1.94 -1.70
C LEU A 80 -5.26 0.49 -1.71
N VAL A 81 -4.71 -0.30 -2.63
CA VAL A 81 -5.11 -1.71 -2.77
C VAL A 81 -3.86 -2.59 -2.81
N LEU A 82 -3.84 -3.58 -1.93
CA LEU A 82 -2.86 -4.67 -1.98
C LEU A 82 -3.60 -5.90 -2.48
N GLU A 83 -3.00 -6.62 -3.41
CA GLU A 83 -3.59 -7.86 -3.91
C GLU A 83 -2.96 -9.05 -3.21
N THR A 84 -3.78 -10.05 -2.89
CA THR A 84 -3.30 -11.26 -2.21
C THR A 84 -3.91 -12.48 -2.86
N ASP A 85 -3.23 -13.61 -2.67
CA ASP A 85 -3.73 -14.90 -3.13
C ASP A 85 -4.82 -15.47 -2.25
N ASP A 86 -4.87 -15.06 -0.98
CA ASP A 86 -5.78 -15.70 -0.01
C ASP A 86 -6.15 -14.67 1.07
N VAL A 87 -7.25 -13.96 0.82
CA VAL A 87 -7.65 -12.88 1.72
C VAL A 87 -8.14 -13.42 3.08
N HIS A 88 -8.73 -14.61 3.11
CA HIS A 88 -9.21 -15.16 4.37
C HIS A 88 -8.06 -15.56 5.28
N ARG A 89 -7.03 -16.17 4.72
CA ARG A 89 -5.83 -16.51 5.48
C ARG A 89 -5.17 -15.25 6.02
N ASP A 90 -5.04 -14.24 5.15
CA ASP A 90 -4.36 -13.00 5.54
C ASP A 90 -5.18 -12.19 6.52
N HIS A 91 -6.52 -12.21 6.39
CA HIS A 91 -7.39 -11.56 7.38
C HIS A 91 -7.17 -12.15 8.76
N ALA A 92 -7.14 -13.49 8.85
CA ALA A 92 -6.90 -14.14 10.13
C ALA A 92 -5.53 -13.76 10.71
N GLU A 93 -4.52 -13.66 9.86
CA GLU A 93 -3.18 -13.29 10.32
C GLU A 93 -3.13 -11.83 10.77
N LEU A 94 -3.83 -10.94 10.09
CA LEU A 94 -3.90 -9.54 10.51
C LEU A 94 -4.50 -9.44 11.91
N LEU A 95 -5.60 -10.14 12.15
CA LEU A 95 -6.21 -10.12 13.48
C LEU A 95 -5.27 -10.70 14.53
N ALA A 96 -4.54 -11.77 14.19
CA ALA A 96 -3.59 -12.39 15.11
C ALA A 96 -2.45 -11.44 15.46
N ARG A 97 -2.11 -10.52 14.56
CA ARG A 97 -1.06 -9.51 14.80
C ARG A 97 -1.61 -8.24 15.42
N GLY A 98 -2.86 -8.22 15.79
CA GLY A 98 -3.47 -7.07 16.46
C GLY A 98 -3.91 -5.97 15.51
N VAL A 99 -4.00 -6.24 14.21
CA VAL A 99 -4.47 -5.25 13.25
C VAL A 99 -5.97 -5.42 13.09
N GLU A 100 -6.70 -4.33 13.27
CA GLU A 100 -8.14 -4.34 13.01
C GLU A 100 -8.36 -4.41 11.50
N ALA A 101 -9.17 -5.37 11.09
CA ALA A 101 -9.50 -5.55 9.69
C ALA A 101 -10.96 -5.97 9.60
N SER A 102 -11.67 -5.42 8.63
CA SER A 102 -13.09 -5.72 8.47
C SER A 102 -13.29 -7.18 8.07
N GLU A 103 -14.49 -7.71 8.33
CA GLU A 103 -14.83 -9.03 7.81
C GLU A 103 -14.72 -9.01 6.29
N PRO A 104 -14.18 -10.07 5.69
CA PRO A 104 -14.07 -10.10 4.23
C PRO A 104 -15.44 -9.95 3.56
N VAL A 105 -15.47 -9.16 2.51
CA VAL A 105 -16.68 -8.84 1.75
C VAL A 105 -16.48 -9.29 0.31
N GLU A 106 -17.46 -10.02 -0.22
CA GLU A 106 -17.43 -10.42 -1.62
C GLU A 106 -18.05 -9.34 -2.49
N ALA A 107 -17.34 -8.96 -3.55
CA ALA A 107 -17.81 -7.98 -4.51
C ALA A 107 -17.56 -8.54 -5.90
N PHE A 108 -18.07 -7.85 -6.94
CA PHE A 108 -17.88 -8.38 -8.30
C PHE A 108 -16.41 -8.39 -8.71
N TYR A 109 -15.59 -7.53 -8.12
CA TYR A 109 -14.17 -7.41 -8.45
C TYR A 109 -13.25 -8.23 -7.53
N GLY A 110 -13.82 -8.99 -6.60
CA GLY A 110 -13.05 -9.85 -5.72
C GLY A 110 -13.54 -9.80 -4.30
N THR A 111 -12.81 -10.45 -3.42
CA THR A 111 -13.10 -10.48 -1.98
C THR A 111 -12.05 -9.65 -1.26
N TYR A 112 -12.47 -8.78 -0.36
CA TYR A 112 -11.52 -7.87 0.27
C TYR A 112 -11.81 -7.69 1.76
N THR A 113 -10.77 -7.26 2.48
CA THR A 113 -10.89 -6.74 3.84
C THR A 113 -10.27 -5.36 3.86
N GLU A 114 -10.79 -4.47 4.69
CA GLU A 114 -10.26 -3.12 4.83
C GLU A 114 -9.47 -3.01 6.11
N LEU A 115 -8.30 -2.38 6.03
CA LEU A 115 -7.47 -2.13 7.21
C LEU A 115 -6.90 -0.72 7.12
N HIS A 116 -6.39 -0.24 8.25
CA HIS A 116 -5.84 1.10 8.36
C HIS A 116 -4.47 1.04 9.00
N ASP A 117 -3.58 1.94 8.57
CA ASP A 117 -2.31 2.07 9.26
C ASP A 117 -2.50 2.91 10.54
N PRO A 118 -1.43 3.12 11.34
CA PRO A 118 -1.59 3.86 12.60
C PRO A 118 -2.13 5.27 12.47
N ASP A 119 -1.95 5.92 11.31
CA ASP A 119 -2.48 7.26 11.08
C ASP A 119 -3.88 7.25 10.49
N GLY A 120 -4.37 6.08 10.08
CA GLY A 120 -5.69 5.98 9.48
C GLY A 120 -5.68 5.92 7.96
N ASN A 121 -4.51 5.82 7.31
CA ASN A 121 -4.47 5.61 5.88
C ASN A 121 -5.15 4.28 5.56
N SER A 122 -6.04 4.27 4.59
CA SER A 122 -6.95 3.17 4.34
C SER A 122 -6.45 2.27 3.22
N TRP A 123 -6.46 0.97 3.47
CA TRP A 123 -6.02 -0.04 2.52
C TRP A 123 -7.11 -1.07 2.34
N LEU A 124 -7.27 -1.55 1.12
CA LEU A 124 -7.99 -2.78 0.86
C LEU A 124 -6.99 -3.89 0.58
N LEU A 125 -7.21 -5.04 1.19
CA LEU A 125 -6.48 -6.25 0.84
C LEU A 125 -7.43 -7.09 0.02
N LEU A 126 -7.13 -7.27 -1.26
CA LEU A 126 -8.07 -7.77 -2.25
C LEU A 126 -7.57 -9.06 -2.87
N GLN A 127 -8.43 -10.07 -2.86
CA GLN A 127 -8.21 -11.29 -3.62
C GLN A 127 -9.08 -11.21 -4.87
N ALA A 128 -8.45 -11.35 -6.03
CA ALA A 128 -9.17 -11.27 -7.29
C ALA A 128 -10.21 -12.39 -7.37
N PRO A 129 -11.30 -12.19 -8.13
CA PRO A 129 -12.30 -13.26 -8.26
C PRO A 129 -11.71 -14.45 -8.98
N GLU A 130 -12.23 -15.63 -8.62
CA GLU A 130 -11.83 -16.84 -9.31
C GLU A 130 -12.30 -16.79 -10.75
N GLU A 131 -11.46 -17.29 -11.62
CA GLU A 131 -11.86 -17.39 -13.01
C GLU A 131 -12.69 -18.64 -13.21
N ALA A 132 -13.75 -18.48 -13.99
CA ALA A 132 -14.65 -19.59 -14.26
C ALA A 132 -14.08 -20.53 -15.31
#